data_8a75ad68d2ff685aa9eb8c9a785d47b6
#
_entry.id   8a75ad68d2ff685aa9eb8c9a785d47b6
#
_cell.length_a   1.000
_cell.length_b   1.000
_cell.length_c   1.000
_cell.angle_alpha   90.00
_cell.angle_beta   90.00
_cell.angle_gamma   90.00
#
_symmetry.space_group_name_H-M   'P 1'
#
loop_
_entity.id
_entity.type
_entity.pdbx_description
1 polymer ?
#
loop_
_entity_poly.entity_id
_entity_poly.type
_entity_poly.pdbx_seq_one_letter_code
_entity_poly.pdbx_strand_id
1 'polypeptide(L)'
;MSHSPLLNLPGPPPELMADIEAAVDAAAAFVADFDPQLTVVFAPDHYNGFFLQLMPPFCIGTAAHGVGDYGTYAGPLNVAADLAGETAAAVLEHGVDVAVSAHMDVDHATVQPLERLLGDAGACPVIPIFINAVAAPLGPIHRARALGAAVGAYLRTLDLRVLILGSGGLSHDPPMPTLATAPPVTRDRILHGTPMSAEQRQARQNAVTAAARDFAAGASDLRPLNPEFDQRFLSILDSGRLDDLADWSNSYITEAGGGSAHEIRTWAAAFGALAAQGPYRTANHYYRPAPELIAGFAVRTAQPVEVGS
;
A
#
# COMPACT_ATOMS: atom_id res chain seq x y z
N MET A 1 -5.75 4.36 -0.63
CA MET A 1 -6.24 4.39 0.76
C MET A 1 -5.20 3.80 1.71
N SER A 2 -5.22 4.17 2.99
CA SER A 2 -4.47 3.42 4.00
C SER A 2 -5.06 2.03 4.18
N HIS A 3 -4.22 1.06 4.53
CA HIS A 3 -4.63 -0.23 5.04
C HIS A 3 -4.22 -0.35 6.51
N SER A 4 -4.83 -1.28 7.23
CA SER A 4 -4.38 -1.67 8.58
C SER A 4 -4.91 -3.07 8.89
N PRO A 5 -4.05 -3.97 9.39
CA PRO A 5 -4.50 -5.29 9.84
C PRO A 5 -5.56 -5.21 10.94
N LEU A 6 -5.55 -4.13 11.73
CA LEU A 6 -6.48 -3.91 12.83
C LEU A 6 -7.92 -3.61 12.39
N LEU A 7 -8.15 -3.24 11.13
CA LEU A 7 -9.51 -3.08 10.59
C LEU A 7 -10.30 -4.40 10.53
N ASN A 8 -9.60 -5.52 10.51
CA ASN A 8 -10.20 -6.85 10.46
C ASN A 8 -10.15 -7.59 11.81
N LEU A 9 -9.61 -6.93 12.85
CA LEU A 9 -9.47 -7.50 14.18
C LEU A 9 -10.34 -6.77 15.20
N PRO A 10 -10.83 -7.46 16.25
CA PRO A 10 -11.51 -6.79 17.35
C PRO A 10 -10.52 -5.92 18.14
N GLY A 11 -10.96 -4.76 18.59
CA GLY A 11 -10.15 -3.87 19.45
C GLY A 11 -10.39 -2.39 19.20
N PRO A 12 -10.38 -1.87 17.96
CA PRO A 12 -10.69 -0.47 17.72
C PRO A 12 -12.11 -0.09 18.19
N PRO A 13 -12.32 1.13 18.73
CA PRO A 13 -13.62 1.60 19.15
C PRO A 13 -14.66 1.60 18.02
N PRO A 14 -15.93 1.25 18.28
CA PRO A 14 -16.98 1.21 17.24
C PRO A 14 -17.17 2.54 16.50
N GLU A 15 -17.02 3.67 17.20
CA GLU A 15 -17.13 5.02 16.64
C GLU A 15 -16.00 5.34 15.66
N LEU A 16 -14.77 4.89 15.95
CA LEU A 16 -13.64 5.01 15.02
C LEU A 16 -13.88 4.15 13.78
N MET A 17 -14.34 2.91 14.00
CA MET A 17 -14.63 1.99 12.89
C MET A 17 -15.73 2.54 11.99
N ALA A 18 -16.83 3.06 12.56
CA ALA A 18 -17.93 3.65 11.79
C ALA A 18 -17.47 4.86 10.96
N ASP A 19 -16.59 5.70 11.50
CA ASP A 19 -16.02 6.86 10.80
C ASP A 19 -15.13 6.43 9.62
N ILE A 20 -14.26 5.45 9.82
CA ILE A 20 -13.40 4.89 8.77
C ILE A 20 -14.24 4.16 7.72
N GLU A 21 -15.19 3.34 8.13
CA GLU A 21 -16.07 2.59 7.23
C GLU A 21 -16.87 3.54 6.34
N ALA A 22 -17.42 4.63 6.88
CA ALA A 22 -18.10 5.64 6.08
C ALA A 22 -17.21 6.26 4.99
N ALA A 23 -15.93 6.50 5.30
CA ALA A 23 -14.98 7.02 4.31
C ALA A 23 -14.59 5.97 3.25
N VAL A 24 -14.45 4.71 3.66
CA VAL A 24 -14.17 3.60 2.74
C VAL A 24 -15.38 3.31 1.85
N ASP A 25 -16.60 3.33 2.41
CA ASP A 25 -17.85 3.14 1.65
C ASP A 25 -18.04 4.24 0.59
N ALA A 26 -17.70 5.50 0.94
CA ALA A 26 -17.72 6.58 -0.05
C ALA A 26 -16.72 6.36 -1.19
N ALA A 27 -15.56 5.80 -0.90
CA ALA A 27 -14.58 5.43 -1.93
C ALA A 27 -15.05 4.20 -2.73
N ALA A 28 -15.67 3.21 -2.09
CA ALA A 28 -16.24 2.05 -2.76
C ALA A 28 -17.39 2.45 -3.71
N ALA A 29 -18.25 3.39 -3.30
CA ALA A 29 -19.28 3.95 -4.17
C ALA A 29 -18.67 4.66 -5.40
N PHE A 30 -17.60 5.46 -5.20
CA PHE A 30 -16.86 6.07 -6.31
C PHE A 30 -16.29 5.02 -7.28
N VAL A 31 -15.75 3.91 -6.75
CA VAL A 31 -15.22 2.79 -7.56
C VAL A 31 -16.34 2.07 -8.31
N ALA A 32 -17.47 1.84 -7.66
CA ALA A 32 -18.64 1.21 -8.29
C ALA A 32 -19.22 2.06 -9.43
N ASP A 33 -19.31 3.38 -9.24
CA ASP A 33 -19.74 4.31 -10.29
C ASP A 33 -18.79 4.37 -11.49
N PHE A 34 -17.48 4.19 -11.22
CA PHE A 34 -16.44 4.12 -12.26
C PHE A 34 -16.49 2.81 -13.04
N ASP A 35 -16.97 1.72 -12.45
CA ASP A 35 -17.09 0.38 -13.04
C ASP A 35 -15.77 -0.10 -13.71
N PRO A 36 -14.70 -0.34 -12.95
CA PRO A 36 -13.39 -0.66 -13.50
C PRO A 36 -13.37 -2.00 -14.23
N GLN A 37 -12.63 -2.07 -15.34
CA GLN A 37 -12.37 -3.29 -16.10
C GLN A 37 -11.01 -3.92 -15.78
N LEU A 38 -10.13 -3.14 -15.15
CA LEU A 38 -8.81 -3.54 -14.68
C LEU A 38 -8.47 -2.74 -13.42
N THR A 39 -7.80 -3.37 -12.48
CA THR A 39 -7.25 -2.71 -11.29
C THR A 39 -5.73 -2.86 -11.28
N VAL A 40 -5.02 -1.76 -11.05
CA VAL A 40 -3.59 -1.78 -10.73
C VAL A 40 -3.43 -1.43 -9.25
N VAL A 41 -2.80 -2.29 -8.46
CA VAL A 41 -2.59 -2.05 -7.04
C VAL A 41 -1.11 -1.94 -6.71
N PHE A 42 -0.71 -0.78 -6.17
CA PHE A 42 0.62 -0.56 -5.59
C PHE A 42 0.53 -0.80 -4.09
N ALA A 43 1.24 -1.79 -3.59
CA ALA A 43 1.23 -2.17 -2.18
C ALA A 43 2.63 -2.55 -1.67
N PRO A 44 2.91 -2.39 -0.36
CA PRO A 44 4.07 -3.00 0.28
C PRO A 44 3.80 -4.48 0.57
N ASP A 45 4.75 -5.13 1.23
CA ASP A 45 4.61 -6.44 1.85
C ASP A 45 5.30 -6.45 3.22
N HIS A 46 4.77 -7.21 4.17
CA HIS A 46 5.24 -7.26 5.54
C HIS A 46 5.94 -8.60 5.86
N TYR A 47 6.87 -9.01 4.99
CA TYR A 47 7.57 -10.29 5.04
C TYR A 47 6.61 -11.49 4.97
N ASN A 48 5.65 -11.46 4.04
CA ASN A 48 4.75 -12.57 3.74
C ASN A 48 5.01 -13.14 2.34
N GLY A 49 5.30 -12.29 1.35
CA GLY A 49 5.67 -12.68 -0.01
C GLY A 49 7.10 -12.31 -0.40
N PHE A 50 7.66 -11.25 0.23
CA PHE A 50 9.00 -10.76 -0.05
C PHE A 50 9.88 -10.83 1.21
N PHE A 51 11.09 -11.38 1.04
CA PHE A 51 12.01 -11.70 2.14
C PHE A 51 13.41 -11.20 1.84
N LEU A 52 14.25 -11.14 2.88
CA LEU A 52 15.60 -10.61 2.78
C LEU A 52 16.59 -11.53 2.03
N GLN A 53 16.17 -12.74 1.65
CA GLN A 53 16.92 -13.58 0.72
C GLN A 53 17.09 -12.88 -0.64
N LEU A 54 16.03 -12.20 -1.11
CA LEU A 54 16.04 -11.36 -2.31
C LEU A 54 14.92 -10.32 -2.20
N MET A 55 15.28 -9.07 -1.92
CA MET A 55 14.33 -7.98 -1.74
C MET A 55 14.47 -6.99 -2.91
N PRO A 56 13.61 -7.09 -3.95
CA PRO A 56 13.64 -6.11 -5.04
C PRO A 56 13.05 -4.77 -4.58
N PRO A 57 13.46 -3.65 -5.17
CA PRO A 57 12.80 -2.36 -4.90
C PRO A 57 11.35 -2.33 -5.39
N PHE A 58 11.08 -2.98 -6.53
CA PHE A 58 9.78 -3.10 -7.17
C PHE A 58 9.61 -4.48 -7.80
N CYS A 59 8.38 -5.00 -7.81
CA CYS A 59 8.08 -6.25 -8.50
C CYS A 59 6.65 -6.20 -9.07
N ILE A 60 6.46 -6.66 -10.31
CA ILE A 60 5.15 -6.85 -10.94
C ILE A 60 4.83 -8.33 -10.96
N GLY A 61 3.65 -8.71 -10.44
CA GLY A 61 3.17 -10.09 -10.43
C GLY A 61 2.38 -10.42 -11.70
N THR A 62 2.80 -11.45 -12.44
CA THR A 62 2.00 -12.03 -13.53
C THR A 62 1.08 -13.17 -13.04
N ALA A 63 1.29 -13.62 -11.81
CA ALA A 63 0.35 -14.41 -11.01
C ALA A 63 0.54 -14.03 -9.55
N ALA A 64 -0.55 -14.01 -8.78
CA ALA A 64 -0.50 -13.67 -7.36
C ALA A 64 -1.46 -14.53 -6.54
N HIS A 65 -1.10 -14.71 -5.26
CA HIS A 65 -1.85 -15.50 -4.29
C HIS A 65 -1.91 -14.74 -2.96
N GLY A 66 -3.12 -14.50 -2.46
CA GLY A 66 -3.35 -13.92 -1.14
C GLY A 66 -3.00 -14.90 -0.03
N VAL A 67 -2.17 -14.49 0.93
CA VAL A 67 -1.72 -15.38 2.02
C VAL A 67 -2.75 -15.56 3.13
N GLY A 68 -3.83 -14.76 3.14
CA GLY A 68 -4.92 -14.85 4.11
C GLY A 68 -4.52 -14.43 5.52
N ASP A 69 -3.60 -13.49 5.65
CA ASP A 69 -3.26 -12.91 6.95
C ASP A 69 -4.37 -11.95 7.42
N TYR A 70 -4.53 -11.81 8.73
CA TYR A 70 -5.53 -10.95 9.36
C TYR A 70 -6.97 -11.13 8.85
N GLY A 71 -7.32 -12.35 8.41
CA GLY A 71 -8.66 -12.68 7.94
C GLY A 71 -9.00 -12.16 6.54
N THR A 72 -8.01 -11.72 5.76
CA THR A 72 -8.17 -11.38 4.35
C THR A 72 -8.26 -12.64 3.48
N TYR A 73 -8.67 -12.49 2.23
CA TYR A 73 -8.78 -13.60 1.28
C TYR A 73 -7.47 -14.39 1.15
N ALA A 74 -7.59 -15.70 1.18
CA ALA A 74 -6.51 -16.66 0.94
C ALA A 74 -6.80 -17.44 -0.35
N GLY A 75 -5.94 -17.31 -1.35
CA GLY A 75 -6.12 -17.99 -2.63
C GLY A 75 -5.61 -17.19 -3.82
N PRO A 76 -5.73 -17.74 -5.04
CA PRO A 76 -5.26 -17.09 -6.25
C PRO A 76 -6.06 -15.82 -6.53
N LEU A 77 -5.37 -14.71 -6.84
CA LEU A 77 -6.01 -13.50 -7.34
C LEU A 77 -6.31 -13.62 -8.84
N ASN A 78 -7.30 -12.88 -9.32
CA ASN A 78 -7.64 -12.77 -10.75
C ASN A 78 -6.63 -11.84 -11.45
N VAL A 79 -5.39 -12.31 -11.67
CA VAL A 79 -4.34 -11.48 -12.30
C VAL A 79 -4.51 -11.47 -13.81
N ALA A 80 -4.51 -10.26 -14.40
CA ALA A 80 -4.46 -10.04 -15.85
C ALA A 80 -3.02 -10.30 -16.36
N ALA A 81 -2.62 -11.58 -16.48
CA ALA A 81 -1.23 -12.00 -16.66
C ALA A 81 -0.53 -11.37 -17.88
N ASP A 82 -1.21 -11.31 -19.03
CA ASP A 82 -0.66 -10.73 -20.26
C ASP A 82 -0.41 -9.22 -20.09
N LEU A 83 -1.42 -8.49 -19.57
CA LEU A 83 -1.30 -7.05 -19.29
C LEU A 83 -0.25 -6.76 -18.21
N ALA A 84 -0.09 -7.64 -17.23
CA ALA A 84 0.96 -7.51 -16.21
C ALA A 84 2.36 -7.66 -16.84
N GLY A 85 2.52 -8.63 -17.76
CA GLY A 85 3.76 -8.81 -18.51
C GLY A 85 4.07 -7.62 -19.42
N GLU A 86 3.08 -7.11 -20.15
CA GLU A 86 3.22 -5.91 -20.98
C GLU A 86 3.52 -4.67 -20.16
N THR A 87 2.87 -4.52 -18.97
CA THR A 87 3.19 -3.44 -18.02
C THR A 87 4.64 -3.51 -17.58
N ALA A 88 5.17 -4.70 -17.26
CA ALA A 88 6.56 -4.86 -16.86
C ALA A 88 7.52 -4.49 -17.99
N ALA A 89 7.25 -4.93 -19.22
CA ALA A 89 8.04 -4.56 -20.40
C ALA A 89 8.06 -3.04 -20.62
N ALA A 90 6.89 -2.40 -20.58
CA ALA A 90 6.78 -0.95 -20.73
C ALA A 90 7.52 -0.18 -19.62
N VAL A 91 7.45 -0.64 -18.37
CA VAL A 91 8.18 -0.05 -17.24
C VAL A 91 9.70 -0.10 -17.46
N LEU A 92 10.22 -1.26 -17.95
CA LEU A 92 11.64 -1.42 -18.28
C LEU A 92 12.05 -0.50 -19.45
N GLU A 93 11.24 -0.39 -20.49
CA GLU A 93 11.48 0.52 -21.62
C GLU A 93 11.51 1.99 -21.19
N HIS A 94 10.74 2.35 -20.17
CA HIS A 94 10.78 3.69 -19.55
C HIS A 94 11.96 3.90 -18.59
N GLY A 95 12.90 2.96 -18.51
CA GLY A 95 14.12 3.07 -17.71
C GLY A 95 13.91 2.87 -16.21
N VAL A 96 12.85 2.19 -15.79
CA VAL A 96 12.64 1.81 -14.41
C VAL A 96 12.86 0.31 -14.25
N ASP A 97 13.90 -0.07 -13.48
CA ASP A 97 14.17 -1.47 -13.20
C ASP A 97 13.07 -2.05 -12.30
N VAL A 98 12.47 -3.15 -12.73
CA VAL A 98 11.43 -3.88 -12.01
C VAL A 98 11.68 -5.39 -12.09
N ALA A 99 11.48 -6.11 -10.99
CA ALA A 99 11.42 -7.56 -11.00
C ALA A 99 10.05 -8.03 -11.52
N VAL A 100 9.99 -9.25 -12.04
CA VAL A 100 8.73 -9.92 -12.43
C VAL A 100 8.60 -11.21 -11.65
N SER A 101 7.41 -11.45 -11.08
CA SER A 101 7.10 -12.68 -10.38
C SER A 101 5.97 -13.43 -11.08
N ALA A 102 6.23 -14.67 -11.45
CA ALA A 102 5.21 -15.60 -11.94
C ALA A 102 4.49 -16.35 -10.79
N HIS A 103 4.85 -16.05 -9.55
CA HIS A 103 4.20 -16.54 -8.33
C HIS A 103 4.47 -15.52 -7.21
N MET A 104 3.59 -14.54 -7.08
CA MET A 104 3.72 -13.49 -6.07
C MET A 104 2.76 -13.78 -4.90
N ASP A 105 3.29 -14.07 -3.73
CA ASP A 105 2.46 -14.06 -2.52
C ASP A 105 2.25 -12.61 -2.09
N VAL A 106 1.00 -12.27 -1.76
CA VAL A 106 0.60 -10.93 -1.33
C VAL A 106 -0.17 -10.99 -0.02
N ASP A 107 0.06 -10.01 0.83
CA ASP A 107 -0.57 -9.92 2.14
C ASP A 107 -1.77 -8.94 2.18
N HIS A 108 -2.26 -8.67 3.39
CA HIS A 108 -3.37 -7.75 3.63
C HIS A 108 -3.19 -6.37 2.99
N ALA A 109 -1.97 -5.89 2.81
CA ALA A 109 -1.74 -4.60 2.18
C ALA A 109 -2.23 -4.56 0.72
N THR A 110 -2.17 -5.67 0.01
CA THR A 110 -2.73 -5.80 -1.34
C THR A 110 -4.20 -6.21 -1.30
N VAL A 111 -4.54 -7.19 -0.46
CA VAL A 111 -5.85 -7.85 -0.50
C VAL A 111 -6.95 -7.01 0.13
N GLN A 112 -6.68 -6.38 1.29
CA GLN A 112 -7.69 -5.61 2.04
C GLN A 112 -8.31 -4.45 1.22
N PRO A 113 -7.54 -3.61 0.49
CA PRO A 113 -8.14 -2.58 -0.36
C PRO A 113 -8.99 -3.15 -1.50
N LEU A 114 -8.61 -4.30 -2.09
CA LEU A 114 -9.41 -4.95 -3.11
C LEU A 114 -10.77 -5.40 -2.55
N GLU A 115 -10.77 -6.09 -1.41
CA GLU A 115 -12.00 -6.53 -0.74
C GLU A 115 -12.88 -5.34 -0.34
N ARG A 116 -12.29 -4.29 0.25
CA ARG A 116 -13.02 -3.14 0.77
C ARG A 116 -13.63 -2.25 -0.32
N LEU A 117 -12.95 -2.11 -1.46
CA LEU A 117 -13.38 -1.20 -2.52
C LEU A 117 -14.14 -1.89 -3.66
N LEU A 118 -13.89 -3.19 -3.88
CA LEU A 118 -14.53 -3.97 -4.95
C LEU A 118 -15.51 -5.01 -4.41
N GLY A 119 -15.58 -5.19 -3.08
CA GLY A 119 -16.43 -6.19 -2.42
C GLY A 119 -15.86 -7.61 -2.42
N ASP A 120 -14.99 -7.95 -3.37
CA ASP A 120 -14.31 -9.24 -3.48
C ASP A 120 -12.96 -9.07 -4.15
N ALA A 121 -11.93 -9.79 -3.66
CA ALA A 121 -10.56 -9.70 -4.18
C ALA A 121 -10.41 -10.18 -5.63
N GLY A 122 -11.37 -10.97 -6.13
CA GLY A 122 -11.43 -11.49 -7.51
C GLY A 122 -12.40 -10.77 -8.43
N ALA A 123 -13.16 -9.77 -7.93
CA ALA A 123 -14.24 -9.10 -8.68
C ALA A 123 -13.76 -8.42 -9.97
N CYS A 124 -12.55 -7.90 -9.99
CA CYS A 124 -11.95 -7.22 -11.14
C CYS A 124 -10.57 -7.82 -11.42
N PRO A 125 -10.17 -8.00 -12.70
CA PRO A 125 -8.79 -8.37 -13.03
C PRO A 125 -7.79 -7.40 -12.42
N VAL A 126 -6.66 -7.92 -11.88
CA VAL A 126 -5.69 -7.11 -11.15
C VAL A 126 -4.27 -7.24 -11.72
N ILE A 127 -3.50 -6.15 -11.66
CA ILE A 127 -2.05 -6.14 -11.81
C ILE A 127 -1.46 -5.76 -10.45
N PRO A 128 -0.93 -6.71 -9.66
CA PRO A 128 -0.31 -6.42 -8.38
C PRO A 128 1.13 -5.92 -8.59
N ILE A 129 1.45 -4.79 -7.96
CA ILE A 129 2.77 -4.16 -8.03
C ILE A 129 3.28 -3.95 -6.59
N PHE A 130 4.29 -4.73 -6.24
CA PHE A 130 4.99 -4.58 -4.97
C PHE A 130 5.96 -3.40 -5.00
N ILE A 131 5.98 -2.65 -3.91
CA ILE A 131 6.96 -1.59 -3.63
C ILE A 131 7.60 -1.86 -2.27
N ASN A 132 8.92 -2.04 -2.23
CA ASN A 132 9.63 -2.18 -0.96
C ASN A 132 9.52 -0.87 -0.15
N ALA A 133 8.79 -0.95 0.96
CA ALA A 133 8.63 0.14 1.92
C ALA A 133 9.10 -0.25 3.34
N VAL A 134 9.59 -1.49 3.52
CA VAL A 134 9.86 -2.07 4.84
C VAL A 134 11.34 -2.39 5.03
N ALA A 135 11.99 -3.00 4.04
CA ALA A 135 13.32 -3.55 4.17
C ALA A 135 14.41 -2.61 3.64
N ALA A 136 15.22 -2.04 4.53
CA ALA A 136 16.37 -1.23 4.15
C ALA A 136 17.45 -2.08 3.42
N PRO A 137 18.19 -1.47 2.46
CA PRO A 137 18.12 -0.06 2.05
C PRO A 137 16.93 0.24 1.15
N LEU A 138 16.27 1.37 1.40
CA LEU A 138 15.15 1.83 0.59
C LEU A 138 15.62 2.79 -0.50
N GLY A 139 15.05 2.67 -1.71
CA GLY A 139 15.26 3.64 -2.77
C GLY A 139 14.66 5.01 -2.43
N PRO A 140 15.07 6.11 -3.09
CA PRO A 140 14.42 7.41 -2.93
C PRO A 140 12.95 7.38 -3.37
N ILE A 141 12.08 8.16 -2.71
CA ILE A 141 10.63 8.16 -2.99
C ILE A 141 10.29 8.54 -4.44
N HIS A 142 11.08 9.41 -5.08
CA HIS A 142 10.87 9.79 -6.48
C HIS A 142 10.99 8.61 -7.45
N ARG A 143 11.68 7.51 -7.07
CA ARG A 143 11.74 6.29 -7.88
C ARG A 143 10.39 5.56 -7.89
N ALA A 144 9.66 5.58 -6.77
CA ALA A 144 8.30 5.03 -6.73
C ALA A 144 7.34 5.86 -7.59
N ARG A 145 7.46 7.20 -7.57
CA ARG A 145 6.72 8.08 -8.49
C ARG A 145 7.06 7.78 -9.96
N ALA A 146 8.34 7.58 -10.27
CA ALA A 146 8.78 7.25 -11.64
C ALA A 146 8.21 5.90 -12.11
N LEU A 147 8.18 4.89 -11.23
CA LEU A 147 7.49 3.63 -11.50
C LEU A 147 6.01 3.88 -11.85
N GLY A 148 5.32 4.66 -11.02
CA GLY A 148 3.92 5.02 -11.26
C GLY A 148 3.74 5.71 -12.62
N ALA A 149 4.58 6.69 -12.94
CA ALA A 149 4.51 7.40 -14.22
C ALA A 149 4.72 6.47 -15.42
N ALA A 150 5.67 5.53 -15.33
CA ALA A 150 5.89 4.52 -16.37
C ALA A 150 4.70 3.58 -16.55
N VAL A 151 4.13 3.09 -15.44
CA VAL A 151 2.89 2.29 -15.45
C VAL A 151 1.75 3.10 -16.08
N GLY A 152 1.54 4.33 -15.63
CA GLY A 152 0.48 5.20 -16.14
C GLY A 152 0.62 5.49 -17.65
N ALA A 153 1.85 5.68 -18.14
CA ALA A 153 2.11 5.88 -19.56
C ALA A 153 1.65 4.66 -20.41
N TYR A 154 1.89 3.46 -19.91
CA TYR A 154 1.39 2.24 -20.56
C TYR A 154 -0.14 2.14 -20.46
N LEU A 155 -0.71 2.33 -19.27
CA LEU A 155 -2.17 2.23 -19.06
C LEU A 155 -2.95 3.18 -19.96
N ARG A 156 -2.41 4.34 -20.31
CA ARG A 156 -3.02 5.30 -21.24
C ARG A 156 -3.18 4.74 -22.65
N THR A 157 -2.43 3.71 -23.03
CA THR A 157 -2.54 3.06 -24.35
C THR A 157 -3.68 2.04 -24.42
N LEU A 158 -4.24 1.67 -23.26
CA LEU A 158 -5.32 0.70 -23.16
C LEU A 158 -6.69 1.39 -23.31
N ASP A 159 -7.59 0.76 -24.04
CA ASP A 159 -9.00 1.17 -24.12
C ASP A 159 -9.81 0.49 -22.99
N LEU A 160 -9.40 0.76 -21.73
CA LEU A 160 -9.99 0.18 -20.54
C LEU A 160 -10.21 1.24 -19.46
N ARG A 161 -11.27 1.08 -18.66
CA ARG A 161 -11.42 1.81 -17.40
C ARG A 161 -10.53 1.15 -16.34
N VAL A 162 -9.43 1.80 -16.03
CA VAL A 162 -8.43 1.27 -15.09
C VAL A 162 -8.52 1.98 -13.75
N LEU A 163 -8.80 1.21 -12.70
CA LEU A 163 -8.68 1.66 -11.32
C LEU A 163 -7.22 1.56 -10.87
N ILE A 164 -6.69 2.66 -10.34
CA ILE A 164 -5.33 2.70 -9.78
C ILE A 164 -5.46 2.83 -8.26
N LEU A 165 -4.93 1.84 -7.52
CA LEU A 165 -4.93 1.81 -6.07
C LEU A 165 -3.52 1.99 -5.53
N GLY A 166 -3.34 2.92 -4.58
CA GLY A 166 -2.17 3.00 -3.71
C GLY A 166 -2.58 2.59 -2.30
N SER A 167 -1.90 1.59 -1.74
CA SER A 167 -2.20 1.03 -0.42
C SER A 167 -1.04 1.22 0.53
N GLY A 168 -1.22 2.00 1.61
CA GLY A 168 -0.17 2.25 2.59
C GLY A 168 -0.62 3.18 3.71
N GLY A 169 -0.11 2.95 4.92
CA GLY A 169 -0.25 3.89 6.03
C GLY A 169 0.51 5.20 5.78
N LEU A 170 0.16 6.24 6.55
CA LEU A 170 0.90 7.51 6.56
C LEU A 170 1.94 7.50 7.69
N SER A 171 1.92 8.46 8.62
CA SER A 171 2.83 8.35 9.77
C SER A 171 2.48 7.13 10.62
N HIS A 172 3.43 6.21 10.79
CA HIS A 172 3.31 5.06 11.69
C HIS A 172 4.66 4.38 11.90
N ASP A 173 4.80 3.74 13.07
CA ASP A 173 6.04 3.07 13.46
C ASP A 173 5.75 1.81 14.30
N PRO A 174 4.96 0.84 13.78
CA PRO A 174 4.72 -0.41 14.48
C PRO A 174 6.04 -1.21 14.57
N PRO A 175 6.16 -2.13 15.54
CA PRO A 175 7.37 -2.91 15.72
C PRO A 175 7.57 -3.89 14.54
N MET A 176 8.40 -3.49 13.57
CA MET A 176 8.78 -4.32 12.44
C MET A 176 10.09 -5.06 12.73
N PRO A 177 10.17 -6.38 12.45
CA PRO A 177 11.40 -7.14 12.67
C PRO A 177 12.49 -6.72 11.69
N THR A 178 13.71 -6.57 12.21
CA THR A 178 14.92 -6.37 11.40
C THR A 178 15.90 -7.49 11.66
N LEU A 179 16.91 -7.69 10.80
CA LEU A 179 17.97 -8.68 11.05
C LEU A 179 18.74 -8.41 12.35
N ALA A 180 18.81 -7.15 12.78
CA ALA A 180 19.54 -6.76 13.99
C ALA A 180 18.73 -7.02 15.27
N THR A 181 17.40 -6.84 15.23
CA THR A 181 16.54 -6.85 16.42
C THR A 181 15.64 -8.07 16.54
N ALA A 182 15.42 -8.80 15.44
CA ALA A 182 14.53 -9.96 15.43
C ALA A 182 15.06 -11.13 16.26
N PRO A 183 14.19 -11.83 17.03
CA PRO A 183 14.52 -13.10 17.65
C PRO A 183 14.99 -14.13 16.59
N PRO A 184 15.80 -15.15 16.97
CA PRO A 184 16.41 -16.10 16.02
C PRO A 184 15.40 -16.73 15.05
N VAL A 185 14.25 -17.18 15.53
CA VAL A 185 13.19 -17.80 14.70
C VAL A 185 12.62 -16.81 13.68
N THR A 186 12.33 -15.58 14.10
CA THR A 186 11.83 -14.53 13.21
C THR A 186 12.90 -14.10 12.22
N ARG A 187 14.14 -13.97 12.68
CA ARG A 187 15.29 -13.64 11.83
C ARG A 187 15.49 -14.67 10.72
N ASP A 188 15.48 -15.97 11.08
CA ASP A 188 15.60 -17.06 10.12
C ASP A 188 14.46 -17.00 9.09
N ARG A 189 13.23 -16.78 9.54
CA ARG A 189 12.07 -16.66 8.68
C ARG A 189 12.19 -15.51 7.69
N ILE A 190 12.49 -14.28 8.13
CA ILE A 190 12.59 -13.13 7.23
C ILE A 190 13.80 -13.20 6.30
N LEU A 191 14.81 -14.01 6.65
CA LEU A 191 15.98 -14.25 5.82
C LEU A 191 15.70 -15.29 4.73
N HIS A 192 15.01 -16.39 5.08
CA HIS A 192 14.86 -17.56 4.21
C HIS A 192 13.48 -17.72 3.58
N GLY A 193 12.52 -16.85 3.91
CA GLY A 193 11.20 -16.88 3.27
C GLY A 193 10.31 -18.02 3.73
N THR A 194 10.42 -18.47 4.98
CA THR A 194 9.57 -19.52 5.51
C THR A 194 8.18 -18.97 5.87
N PRO A 195 7.08 -19.52 5.34
CA PRO A 195 5.74 -19.11 5.73
C PRO A 195 5.49 -19.27 7.23
N MET A 196 4.70 -18.38 7.81
CA MET A 196 4.30 -18.50 9.21
C MET A 196 3.33 -19.65 9.42
N SER A 197 3.52 -20.43 10.52
CA SER A 197 2.49 -21.37 10.98
C SER A 197 1.23 -20.61 11.46
N ALA A 198 0.13 -21.34 11.64
CA ALA A 198 -1.11 -20.76 12.18
C ALA A 198 -0.89 -20.14 13.58
N GLU A 199 -0.11 -20.82 14.44
CA GLU A 199 0.22 -20.32 15.77
C GLU A 199 1.08 -19.05 15.70
N GLN A 200 2.05 -18.98 14.79
CA GLN A 200 2.88 -17.78 14.58
C GLN A 200 2.05 -16.61 14.08
N ARG A 201 1.12 -16.85 13.15
CA ARG A 201 0.17 -15.82 12.68
C ARG A 201 -0.69 -15.31 13.84
N GLN A 202 -1.27 -16.21 14.63
CA GLN A 202 -2.09 -15.81 15.78
C GLN A 202 -1.28 -15.04 16.82
N ALA A 203 -0.06 -15.49 17.13
CA ALA A 203 0.82 -14.77 18.05
C ALA A 203 1.15 -13.35 17.55
N ARG A 204 1.41 -13.19 16.25
CA ARG A 204 1.63 -11.88 15.63
C ARG A 204 0.39 -10.99 15.71
N GLN A 205 -0.80 -11.52 15.41
CA GLN A 205 -2.06 -10.78 15.53
C GLN A 205 -2.29 -10.29 16.96
N ASN A 206 -2.09 -11.16 17.94
CA ASN A 206 -2.21 -10.80 19.35
C ASN A 206 -1.21 -9.69 19.74
N ALA A 207 0.04 -9.78 19.27
CA ALA A 207 1.06 -8.79 19.56
C ALA A 207 0.73 -7.41 18.94
N VAL A 208 0.24 -7.37 17.70
CA VAL A 208 -0.17 -6.13 17.03
C VAL A 208 -1.37 -5.51 17.72
N THR A 209 -2.38 -6.32 18.11
CA THR A 209 -3.55 -5.84 18.87
C THR A 209 -3.15 -5.25 20.23
N ALA A 210 -2.23 -5.93 20.94
CA ALA A 210 -1.73 -5.43 22.22
C ALA A 210 -0.96 -4.09 22.06
N ALA A 211 -0.07 -4.03 21.07
CA ALA A 211 0.69 -2.82 20.78
C ALA A 211 -0.22 -1.62 20.43
N ALA A 212 -1.29 -1.86 19.66
CA ALA A 212 -2.26 -0.82 19.31
C ALA A 212 -3.02 -0.30 20.54
N ARG A 213 -3.45 -1.20 21.41
CA ARG A 213 -4.11 -0.82 22.66
C ARG A 213 -3.20 0.02 23.56
N ASP A 214 -1.94 -0.43 23.73
CA ASP A 214 -0.98 0.25 24.59
C ASP A 214 -0.60 1.62 23.99
N PHE A 215 -0.48 1.71 22.67
CA PHE A 215 -0.23 2.98 21.96
C PHE A 215 -1.40 3.96 22.09
N ALA A 216 -2.62 3.51 21.91
CA ALA A 216 -3.82 4.34 22.10
C ALA A 216 -4.00 4.83 23.55
N ALA A 217 -3.55 4.02 24.52
CA ALA A 217 -3.56 4.39 25.94
C ALA A 217 -2.40 5.31 26.35
N GLY A 218 -1.48 5.64 25.45
CA GLY A 218 -0.27 6.42 25.76
C GLY A 218 0.74 5.67 26.64
N ALA A 219 0.66 4.32 26.67
CA ALA A 219 1.50 3.43 27.46
C ALA A 219 2.58 2.71 26.60
N SER A 220 2.96 3.31 25.48
CA SER A 220 3.88 2.73 24.51
C SER A 220 5.04 3.67 24.24
N ASP A 221 6.24 3.12 24.00
CA ASP A 221 7.43 3.83 23.54
C ASP A 221 7.48 3.99 22.00
N LEU A 222 6.43 3.57 21.30
CA LEU A 222 6.34 3.76 19.85
C LEU A 222 6.33 5.27 19.52
N ARG A 223 6.89 5.61 18.37
CA ARG A 223 6.90 7.00 17.89
C ARG A 223 5.47 7.51 17.74
N PRO A 224 5.14 8.70 18.27
CA PRO A 224 3.84 9.32 18.06
C PRO A 224 3.52 9.53 16.58
N LEU A 225 2.23 9.46 16.23
CA LEU A 225 1.77 9.87 14.90
C LEU A 225 2.09 11.34 14.67
N ASN A 226 2.34 11.69 13.41
CA ASN A 226 2.65 13.06 13.01
C ASN A 226 1.63 13.61 11.99
N PRO A 227 0.52 14.21 12.46
CA PRO A 227 -0.50 14.77 11.59
C PRO A 227 0.03 15.86 10.64
N GLU A 228 1.06 16.61 11.02
CA GLU A 228 1.65 17.65 10.16
C GLU A 228 2.37 17.02 8.95
N PHE A 229 3.16 15.97 9.19
CA PHE A 229 3.78 15.18 8.12
C PHE A 229 2.72 14.60 7.17
N ASP A 230 1.67 14.00 7.73
CA ASP A 230 0.60 13.37 6.97
C ASP A 230 -0.16 14.38 6.10
N GLN A 231 -0.56 15.51 6.68
CA GLN A 231 -1.28 16.57 5.97
C GLN A 231 -0.40 17.21 4.88
N ARG A 232 0.89 17.40 5.14
CA ARG A 232 1.83 17.90 4.14
C ARG A 232 1.94 16.95 2.96
N PHE A 233 2.07 15.63 3.22
CA PHE A 233 2.09 14.63 2.15
C PHE A 233 0.80 14.63 1.34
N LEU A 234 -0.36 14.57 2.00
CA LEU A 234 -1.67 14.59 1.34
C LEU A 234 -1.88 15.86 0.52
N SER A 235 -1.44 17.03 0.99
CA SER A 235 -1.51 18.30 0.26
C SER A 235 -0.70 18.27 -1.05
N ILE A 236 0.44 17.59 -1.07
CA ILE A 236 1.23 17.40 -2.30
C ILE A 236 0.44 16.57 -3.31
N LEU A 237 -0.19 15.48 -2.85
CA LEU A 237 -1.04 14.66 -3.72
C LEU A 237 -2.25 15.43 -4.24
N ASP A 238 -2.95 16.13 -3.34
CA ASP A 238 -4.18 16.89 -3.66
C ASP A 238 -3.92 18.04 -4.65
N SER A 239 -2.72 18.64 -4.58
CA SER A 239 -2.32 19.74 -5.49
C SER A 239 -1.65 19.30 -6.79
N GLY A 240 -1.38 18.01 -6.97
CA GLY A 240 -0.65 17.49 -8.12
C GLY A 240 0.85 17.83 -8.15
N ARG A 241 1.41 18.44 -7.11
CA ARG A 241 2.82 18.82 -7.03
C ARG A 241 3.75 17.67 -6.66
N LEU A 242 3.61 16.55 -7.36
CA LEU A 242 4.33 15.32 -7.04
C LEU A 242 5.86 15.46 -7.14
N ASP A 243 6.36 16.46 -7.85
CA ASP A 243 7.80 16.76 -7.93
C ASP A 243 8.38 17.20 -6.58
N ASP A 244 7.57 17.81 -5.70
CA ASP A 244 7.99 18.23 -4.36
C ASP A 244 8.44 17.02 -3.49
N LEU A 245 8.01 15.79 -3.84
CA LEU A 245 8.47 14.57 -3.17
C LEU A 245 9.95 14.25 -3.45
N ALA A 246 10.56 14.83 -4.47
CA ALA A 246 11.98 14.59 -4.77
C ALA A 246 12.90 15.06 -3.64
N ASP A 247 12.48 16.07 -2.88
CA ASP A 247 13.23 16.62 -1.75
C ASP A 247 13.05 15.80 -0.45
N TRP A 248 12.16 14.81 -0.45
CA TRP A 248 11.89 13.98 0.72
C TRP A 248 12.92 12.85 0.82
N SER A 249 13.95 13.05 1.62
CA SER A 249 14.96 12.02 1.88
C SER A 249 14.37 10.87 2.72
N ASN A 250 14.98 9.68 2.63
CA ASN A 250 14.59 8.54 3.47
C ASN A 250 14.74 8.85 4.96
N SER A 251 15.77 9.60 5.36
CA SER A 251 15.97 10.05 6.74
C SER A 251 14.83 10.96 7.19
N TYR A 252 14.45 11.95 6.37
CA TYR A 252 13.30 12.81 6.68
C TYR A 252 12.00 12.01 6.88
N ILE A 253 11.69 11.07 5.97
CA ILE A 253 10.48 10.25 6.08
C ILE A 253 10.51 9.43 7.38
N THR A 254 11.65 8.79 7.70
CA THR A 254 11.80 8.01 8.94
C THR A 254 11.69 8.88 10.18
N GLU A 255 12.35 10.05 10.19
CA GLU A 255 12.38 10.95 11.36
C GLU A 255 11.02 11.62 11.60
N ALA A 256 10.35 12.05 10.55
CA ALA A 256 9.08 12.74 10.66
C ALA A 256 7.87 11.80 10.73
N GLY A 257 7.85 10.72 9.95
CA GLY A 257 6.70 9.85 9.81
C GLY A 257 6.80 8.50 10.52
N GLY A 258 8.02 8.06 10.87
CA GLY A 258 8.26 6.72 11.41
C GLY A 258 8.83 5.74 10.37
N GLY A 259 9.29 4.59 10.84
CA GLY A 259 9.93 3.57 10.00
C GLY A 259 9.01 2.99 8.94
N SER A 260 7.73 2.84 9.23
CA SER A 260 6.74 2.32 8.29
C SER A 260 6.05 3.39 7.44
N ALA A 261 6.24 4.70 7.75
CA ALA A 261 5.73 5.78 6.89
C ALA A 261 6.29 5.74 5.46
N HIS A 262 7.31 4.92 5.21
CA HIS A 262 7.80 4.66 3.87
C HIS A 262 6.76 4.03 2.93
N GLU A 263 5.63 3.56 3.45
CA GLU A 263 4.48 3.11 2.64
C GLU A 263 3.84 4.22 1.81
N ILE A 264 4.08 5.50 2.11
CA ILE A 264 3.68 6.62 1.23
C ILE A 264 4.21 6.50 -0.20
N ARG A 265 5.19 5.62 -0.45
CA ARG A 265 5.69 5.30 -1.80
C ARG A 265 4.62 4.70 -2.69
N THR A 266 3.71 3.91 -2.14
CA THR A 266 2.60 3.31 -2.90
C THR A 266 1.63 4.38 -3.38
N TRP A 267 1.36 5.38 -2.54
CA TRP A 267 0.58 6.55 -2.91
C TRP A 267 1.29 7.38 -3.98
N ALA A 268 2.60 7.64 -3.79
CA ALA A 268 3.39 8.38 -4.77
C ALA A 268 3.40 7.69 -6.14
N ALA A 269 3.43 6.35 -6.18
CA ALA A 269 3.32 5.58 -7.41
C ALA A 269 1.90 5.67 -8.00
N ALA A 270 0.85 5.49 -7.21
CA ALA A 270 -0.53 5.55 -7.70
C ALA A 270 -0.87 6.94 -8.28
N PHE A 271 -0.53 8.02 -7.56
CA PHE A 271 -0.72 9.38 -8.05
C PHE A 271 0.22 9.72 -9.22
N GLY A 272 1.43 9.13 -9.26
CA GLY A 272 2.32 9.21 -10.41
C GLY A 272 1.71 8.58 -11.67
N ALA A 273 1.04 7.44 -11.53
CA ALA A 273 0.34 6.78 -12.62
C ALA A 273 -0.89 7.58 -13.08
N LEU A 274 -1.63 8.15 -12.15
CA LEU A 274 -2.76 9.03 -12.49
C LEU A 274 -2.28 10.31 -13.20
N ALA A 275 -1.23 10.97 -12.70
CA ALA A 275 -0.69 12.18 -13.30
C ALA A 275 -0.15 11.97 -14.73
N ALA A 276 0.26 10.74 -15.08
CA ALA A 276 0.64 10.39 -16.45
C ALA A 276 -0.54 10.39 -17.42
N GLN A 277 -1.80 10.37 -16.91
CA GLN A 277 -3.00 10.52 -17.72
C GLN A 277 -3.32 11.99 -18.03
N GLY A 278 -2.74 12.92 -17.29
CA GLY A 278 -3.00 14.35 -17.38
C GLY A 278 -3.30 14.97 -16.00
N PRO A 279 -3.75 16.23 -15.97
CA PRO A 279 -4.21 16.86 -14.73
C PRO A 279 -5.33 16.06 -14.08
N TYR A 280 -5.37 16.03 -12.76
CA TYR A 280 -6.40 15.34 -12.01
C TYR A 280 -6.95 16.24 -10.88
N ARG A 281 -8.09 15.87 -10.34
CA ARG A 281 -8.67 16.44 -9.13
C ARG A 281 -8.92 15.34 -8.11
N THR A 282 -8.69 15.64 -6.84
CA THR A 282 -9.00 14.77 -5.72
C THR A 282 -10.40 15.02 -5.15
N ALA A 283 -10.97 14.00 -4.56
CA ALA A 283 -12.21 14.00 -3.80
C ALA A 283 -12.10 13.04 -2.62
N ASN A 284 -13.12 12.96 -1.75
CA ASN A 284 -13.11 12.11 -0.56
C ASN A 284 -11.86 12.33 0.31
N HIS A 285 -11.70 13.55 0.82
CA HIS A 285 -10.52 13.98 1.58
C HIS A 285 -10.57 13.51 3.04
N TYR A 286 -10.74 12.20 3.28
CA TYR A 286 -10.70 11.66 4.63
C TYR A 286 -9.27 11.54 5.13
N TYR A 287 -9.03 12.00 6.35
CA TYR A 287 -7.80 11.80 7.12
C TYR A 287 -8.12 11.83 8.61
N ARG A 288 -7.54 10.89 9.33
CA ARG A 288 -7.59 10.85 10.80
C ARG A 288 -6.28 10.26 11.36
N PRO A 289 -5.64 10.90 12.37
CA PRO A 289 -4.68 10.20 13.20
C PRO A 289 -5.45 9.16 14.03
N ALA A 290 -5.10 7.88 13.87
CA ALA A 290 -5.78 6.76 14.52
C ALA A 290 -4.79 5.96 15.37
N PRO A 291 -4.55 6.38 16.63
CA PRO A 291 -3.64 5.66 17.53
C PRO A 291 -4.05 4.20 17.73
N GLU A 292 -5.34 3.91 17.70
CA GLU A 292 -5.89 2.55 17.80
C GLU A 292 -5.52 1.64 16.61
N LEU A 293 -5.09 2.24 15.52
CA LEU A 293 -4.56 1.54 14.34
C LEU A 293 -3.04 1.71 14.20
N ILE A 294 -2.40 2.41 15.14
CA ILE A 294 -0.98 2.82 15.10
C ILE A 294 -0.65 3.56 13.78
N ALA A 295 -1.57 4.27 13.18
CA ALA A 295 -1.34 4.89 11.87
C ALA A 295 -2.11 6.19 11.67
N GLY A 296 -1.54 7.12 10.93
CA GLY A 296 -2.30 8.12 10.21
C GLY A 296 -3.08 7.42 9.10
N PHE A 297 -4.41 7.48 9.17
CA PHE A 297 -5.30 6.79 8.23
C PHE A 297 -5.96 7.78 7.28
N ALA A 298 -5.87 7.51 5.99
CA ALA A 298 -6.46 8.37 4.97
C ALA A 298 -7.15 7.59 3.85
N VAL A 299 -8.17 8.22 3.27
CA VAL A 299 -8.80 7.78 2.03
C VAL A 299 -8.83 8.98 1.08
N ARG A 300 -8.38 8.78 -0.16
CA ARG A 300 -8.47 9.75 -1.25
C ARG A 300 -9.01 9.05 -2.49
N THR A 301 -9.94 9.67 -3.15
CA THR A 301 -10.27 9.34 -4.54
C THR A 301 -9.79 10.47 -5.45
N ALA A 302 -9.44 10.15 -6.68
CA ALA A 302 -9.00 11.13 -7.65
C ALA A 302 -9.39 10.67 -9.06
N GLN A 303 -9.63 11.62 -9.96
CA GLN A 303 -9.96 11.34 -11.35
C GLN A 303 -9.33 12.38 -12.27
N PRO A 304 -9.00 12.02 -13.53
CA PRO A 304 -8.54 12.98 -14.51
C PRO A 304 -9.53 14.15 -14.65
N VAL A 305 -9.00 15.34 -14.91
CA VAL A 305 -9.83 16.49 -15.30
C VAL A 305 -10.08 16.37 -16.79
N GLU A 306 -11.35 16.35 -17.19
CA GLU A 306 -11.68 16.46 -18.61
C GLU A 306 -11.17 17.82 -19.13
N VAL A 307 -10.16 17.76 -19.98
CA VAL A 307 -9.71 18.95 -20.72
C VAL A 307 -10.78 19.14 -21.79
N GLY A 308 -11.65 20.13 -21.61
CA GLY A 308 -12.66 20.47 -22.59
C GLY A 308 -12.03 20.63 -23.98
N SER A 309 -12.54 19.87 -24.92
CA SER A 309 -12.17 19.91 -26.35
C SER A 309 -12.56 21.23 -26.98
#